data_af7e68360432c8fb1eb5993dc1293236
#
_entry.id   af7e68360432c8fb1eb5993dc1293236
#
_cell.length_a   1.000
_cell.length_b   1.000
_cell.length_c   1.000
_cell.angle_alpha   90.00
_cell.angle_beta   90.00
_cell.angle_gamma   90.00
#
_symmetry.space_group_name_H-M   'P 1'
#
loop_
_entity.id
_entity.type
_entity.pdbx_description
1 polymer ?
#
loop_
_entity_poly.entity_id
_entity_poly.type
_entity_poly.pdbx_seq_one_letter_code
_entity_poly.pdbx_strand_id
1 'polypeptide(L)'
;MAGWLELHTHSNYSFLDGASDVDDLADAAVEQGLDALALTDTNGLYGAVRFANAAKERGLRAIFGAELQLQDMGHVVLIARDRQGWTSLCRTISAAQLAGEKTKPKATFELLAENPAGLFALTGCAHGAVPRAVRAGDLDRAREALARLGSVSAGGSTSSSPTTSTLTRPRSATPSRRSPWRWASAAS
;
A
#
# COMPACT_ATOMS: atom_id res chain seq x y z
N MET A 1 21.57 12.27 0.88
CA MET A 1 20.58 12.53 -0.20
C MET A 1 19.26 11.93 0.25
N ALA A 2 18.13 12.59 -0.03
CA ALA A 2 16.83 11.98 0.22
C ALA A 2 16.71 10.77 -0.72
N GLY A 3 16.39 9.60 -0.17
CA GLY A 3 16.21 8.40 -0.96
C GLY A 3 14.89 8.44 -1.72
N TRP A 4 14.85 7.82 -2.89
CA TRP A 4 13.64 7.64 -3.67
C TRP A 4 12.94 6.34 -3.30
N LEU A 5 11.64 6.35 -3.33
CA LEU A 5 10.83 5.14 -3.10
C LEU A 5 9.62 5.14 -4.03
N GLU A 6 9.22 3.95 -4.48
CA GLU A 6 7.98 3.77 -5.25
C GLU A 6 6.92 3.12 -4.36
N LEU A 7 5.73 3.69 -4.33
CA LEU A 7 4.64 3.27 -3.46
C LEU A 7 3.49 2.57 -4.17
N HIS A 8 3.54 2.47 -5.51
CA HIS A 8 2.46 1.87 -6.29
C HIS A 8 3.02 1.06 -7.46
N THR A 9 3.23 -0.23 -7.23
CA THR A 9 3.83 -1.12 -8.23
C THR A 9 3.03 -2.41 -8.33
N HIS A 10 2.73 -2.83 -9.55
CA HIS A 10 2.07 -4.09 -9.87
C HIS A 10 3.06 -5.10 -10.44
N SER A 11 2.99 -6.33 -9.95
CA SER A 11 3.67 -7.46 -10.53
C SER A 11 2.76 -8.24 -11.49
N ASN A 12 3.29 -9.32 -12.07
CA ASN A 12 2.53 -10.27 -12.88
C ASN A 12 1.39 -10.99 -12.12
N TYR A 13 1.31 -10.84 -10.79
CA TYR A 13 0.15 -11.28 -10.01
C TYR A 13 -1.07 -10.36 -10.16
N SER A 14 -0.90 -9.14 -10.70
CA SER A 14 -1.97 -8.26 -11.15
C SER A 14 -2.30 -8.59 -12.61
N PHE A 15 -3.07 -9.66 -12.81
CA PHE A 15 -3.35 -10.21 -14.14
C PHE A 15 -3.94 -9.14 -15.09
N LEU A 16 -3.38 -9.05 -16.30
CA LEU A 16 -3.69 -8.05 -17.34
C LEU A 16 -3.30 -6.60 -17.00
N ASP A 17 -2.60 -6.36 -15.87
CA ASP A 17 -2.19 -5.04 -15.43
C ASP A 17 -0.66 -4.97 -15.23
N GLY A 18 -0.08 -5.89 -14.47
CA GLY A 18 1.35 -6.04 -14.30
C GLY A 18 1.93 -7.13 -15.20
N ALA A 19 3.13 -6.91 -15.74
CA ALA A 19 3.83 -7.87 -16.62
C ALA A 19 5.12 -8.42 -16.00
N SER A 20 5.79 -7.65 -15.13
CA SER A 20 7.08 -8.01 -14.55
C SER A 20 6.94 -8.97 -13.38
N ASP A 21 7.87 -9.90 -13.26
CA ASP A 21 7.99 -10.74 -12.08
C ASP A 21 8.47 -9.92 -10.87
N VAL A 22 8.19 -10.38 -9.66
CA VAL A 22 8.60 -9.69 -8.43
C VAL A 22 10.12 -9.60 -8.27
N ASP A 23 10.86 -10.56 -8.79
CA ASP A 23 12.33 -10.55 -8.78
C ASP A 23 12.85 -9.46 -9.73
N ASP A 24 12.30 -9.38 -10.96
CA ASP A 24 12.65 -8.35 -11.93
C ASP A 24 12.34 -6.94 -11.41
N LEU A 25 11.21 -6.76 -10.72
CA LEU A 25 10.84 -5.49 -10.09
C LEU A 25 11.84 -5.09 -9.00
N ALA A 26 12.30 -6.05 -8.19
CA ALA A 26 13.29 -5.79 -7.15
C ALA A 26 14.66 -5.45 -7.74
N ASP A 27 15.08 -6.12 -8.82
CA ASP A 27 16.31 -5.81 -9.56
C ASP A 27 16.26 -4.41 -10.15
N ALA A 28 15.18 -4.07 -10.86
CA ALA A 28 14.99 -2.75 -11.47
C ALA A 28 14.97 -1.64 -10.41
N ALA A 29 14.37 -1.88 -9.24
CA ALA A 29 14.36 -0.92 -8.13
C ALA A 29 15.78 -0.61 -7.62
N VAL A 30 16.61 -1.64 -7.47
CA VAL A 30 18.01 -1.48 -7.05
C VAL A 30 18.82 -0.78 -8.13
N GLU A 31 18.67 -1.15 -9.40
CA GLU A 31 19.36 -0.52 -10.53
C GLU A 31 19.01 0.97 -10.65
N GLN A 32 17.76 1.35 -10.37
CA GLN A 32 17.30 2.74 -10.35
C GLN A 32 17.69 3.50 -9.07
N GLY A 33 18.32 2.84 -8.10
CA GLY A 33 18.74 3.44 -6.85
C GLY A 33 17.60 3.75 -5.88
N LEU A 34 16.49 3.01 -5.95
CA LEU A 34 15.40 3.15 -4.98
C LEU A 34 15.81 2.60 -3.61
N ASP A 35 15.46 3.31 -2.55
CA ASP A 35 15.67 2.86 -1.16
C ASP A 35 14.59 1.85 -0.71
N ALA A 36 13.40 1.93 -1.32
CA ALA A 36 12.28 1.06 -1.02
C ALA A 36 11.33 0.91 -2.22
N LEU A 37 10.68 -0.24 -2.28
CA LEU A 37 9.64 -0.53 -3.26
C LEU A 37 8.40 -1.08 -2.54
N ALA A 38 7.22 -0.59 -2.90
CA ALA A 38 5.95 -1.16 -2.45
C ALA A 38 5.40 -2.11 -3.51
N LEU A 39 5.09 -3.33 -3.14
CA LEU A 39 4.28 -4.23 -3.96
C LEU A 39 2.81 -4.03 -3.59
N THR A 40 1.99 -3.63 -4.58
CA THR A 40 0.58 -3.26 -4.41
C THR A 40 -0.31 -3.92 -5.45
N ASP A 41 -0.20 -5.23 -5.59
CA ASP A 41 -0.98 -5.99 -6.56
C ASP A 41 -2.49 -5.84 -6.38
N THR A 42 -3.22 -5.99 -7.49
CA THR A 42 -4.67 -5.78 -7.56
C THR A 42 -5.43 -6.87 -6.80
N ASN A 43 -6.23 -6.45 -5.83
CA ASN A 43 -7.15 -7.30 -5.04
C ASN A 43 -6.49 -8.51 -4.37
N GLY A 44 -5.18 -8.49 -4.14
CA GLY A 44 -4.45 -9.65 -3.60
C GLY A 44 -3.08 -9.33 -3.02
N LEU A 45 -2.50 -10.33 -2.35
CA LEU A 45 -1.17 -10.29 -1.74
C LEU A 45 -0.34 -11.51 -2.18
N TYR A 46 -0.62 -12.06 -3.35
CA TYR A 46 -0.07 -13.33 -3.80
C TYR A 46 1.45 -13.31 -3.95
N GLY A 47 2.01 -12.18 -4.41
CA GLY A 47 3.46 -11.98 -4.57
C GLY A 47 4.21 -11.62 -3.30
N ALA A 48 3.53 -11.35 -2.17
CA ALA A 48 4.14 -10.71 -1.00
C ALA A 48 5.32 -11.50 -0.40
N VAL A 49 5.20 -12.82 -0.28
CA VAL A 49 6.27 -13.66 0.30
C VAL A 49 7.48 -13.71 -0.62
N ARG A 50 7.26 -13.90 -1.91
CA ARG A 50 8.33 -13.91 -2.92
C ARG A 50 9.03 -12.55 -2.97
N PHE A 51 8.26 -11.48 -2.98
CA PHE A 51 8.80 -10.11 -2.94
C PHE A 51 9.62 -9.84 -1.68
N ALA A 52 9.17 -10.30 -0.50
CA ALA A 52 9.93 -10.16 0.74
C ALA A 52 11.34 -10.80 0.65
N ASN A 53 11.42 -12.00 0.03
CA ASN A 53 12.68 -12.69 -0.17
C ASN A 53 13.56 -11.97 -1.20
N ALA A 54 13.01 -11.63 -2.35
CA ALA A 54 13.70 -10.91 -3.41
C ALA A 54 14.30 -9.58 -2.94
N ALA A 55 13.51 -8.79 -2.21
CA ALA A 55 13.96 -7.52 -1.64
C ALA A 55 15.06 -7.70 -0.58
N LYS A 56 14.91 -8.73 0.28
CA LYS A 56 15.92 -9.05 1.31
C LYS A 56 17.27 -9.44 0.70
N GLU A 57 17.27 -10.26 -0.34
CA GLU A 57 18.50 -10.70 -1.03
C GLU A 57 19.25 -9.53 -1.66
N ARG A 58 18.51 -8.51 -2.10
CA ARG A 58 19.04 -7.31 -2.78
C ARG A 58 19.31 -6.13 -1.83
N GLY A 59 19.01 -6.27 -0.54
CA GLY A 59 19.14 -5.17 0.43
C GLY A 59 18.10 -4.05 0.23
N LEU A 60 17.07 -4.29 -0.57
CA LEU A 60 15.97 -3.37 -0.82
C LEU A 60 14.97 -3.42 0.34
N ARG A 61 14.43 -2.26 0.76
CA ARG A 61 13.37 -2.22 1.75
C ARG A 61 12.02 -2.53 1.11
N ALA A 62 11.43 -3.69 1.46
CA ALA A 62 10.09 -4.06 1.02
C ALA A 62 9.02 -3.29 1.78
N ILE A 63 8.04 -2.75 1.05
CA ILE A 63 6.80 -2.19 1.56
C ILE A 63 5.67 -3.05 1.00
N PHE A 64 4.66 -3.33 1.84
CA PHE A 64 3.56 -4.21 1.46
C PHE A 64 2.25 -3.45 1.41
N GLY A 65 1.51 -3.65 0.34
CA GLY A 65 0.22 -3.05 0.11
C GLY A 65 -0.62 -3.86 -0.85
N ALA A 66 -1.78 -3.32 -1.21
CA ALA A 66 -2.60 -3.81 -2.31
C ALA A 66 -3.38 -2.66 -2.93
N GLU A 67 -3.63 -2.71 -4.22
CA GLU A 67 -4.65 -1.90 -4.86
C GLU A 67 -5.99 -2.63 -4.78
N LEU A 68 -6.99 -2.02 -4.13
CA LEU A 68 -8.35 -2.53 -4.09
C LEU A 68 -9.24 -1.80 -5.08
N GLN A 69 -9.99 -2.56 -5.85
CA GLN A 69 -11.04 -2.03 -6.73
C GLN A 69 -12.35 -1.94 -5.95
N LEU A 70 -12.59 -0.77 -5.31
CA LEU A 70 -13.81 -0.53 -4.56
C LEU A 70 -14.96 -0.20 -5.51
N GLN A 71 -16.13 -0.82 -5.28
CA GLN A 71 -17.32 -0.64 -6.12
C GLN A 71 -17.81 0.82 -6.13
N ASP A 72 -17.67 1.52 -5.01
CA ASP A 72 -18.14 2.88 -4.78
C ASP A 72 -17.08 3.97 -5.01
N MET A 73 -15.79 3.63 -4.91
CA MET A 73 -14.69 4.61 -5.01
C MET A 73 -13.69 4.34 -6.14
N GLY A 74 -13.79 3.21 -6.84
CA GLY A 74 -12.79 2.79 -7.82
C GLY A 74 -11.49 2.33 -7.16
N HIS A 75 -10.35 2.61 -7.77
CA HIS A 75 -9.05 2.11 -7.29
C HIS A 75 -8.57 2.89 -6.07
N VAL A 76 -8.18 2.17 -5.02
CA VAL A 76 -7.57 2.70 -3.81
C VAL A 76 -6.36 1.86 -3.47
N VAL A 77 -5.19 2.50 -3.32
CA VAL A 77 -3.97 1.82 -2.91
C VAL A 77 -3.86 1.89 -1.38
N LEU A 78 -3.68 0.75 -0.76
CA LEU A 78 -3.53 0.59 0.68
C LEU A 78 -2.12 0.09 1.00
N ILE A 79 -1.45 0.77 1.91
CA ILE A 79 -0.11 0.40 2.39
C ILE A 79 -0.21 -0.01 3.86
N ALA A 80 0.34 -1.16 4.20
CA ALA A 80 0.48 -1.59 5.58
C ALA A 80 1.65 -0.84 6.25
N ARG A 81 1.36 -0.06 7.30
CA ARG A 81 2.36 0.67 8.09
C ARG A 81 3.16 -0.24 9.03
N ASP A 82 2.47 -1.26 9.53
CA ASP A 82 2.93 -2.14 10.57
C ASP A 82 2.23 -3.50 10.50
N ARG A 83 2.48 -4.37 11.48
CA ARG A 83 1.85 -5.69 11.57
C ARG A 83 0.33 -5.62 11.66
N GLN A 84 -0.21 -4.59 12.33
CA GLN A 84 -1.65 -4.40 12.43
C GLN A 84 -2.25 -4.05 11.07
N GLY A 85 -1.60 -3.14 10.33
CA GLY A 85 -2.00 -2.80 8.96
C GLY A 85 -1.94 -4.00 8.00
N TRP A 86 -0.94 -4.86 8.15
CA TRP A 86 -0.90 -6.13 7.41
C TRP A 86 -2.10 -7.01 7.72
N THR A 87 -2.45 -7.15 9.01
CA THR A 87 -3.62 -7.92 9.44
C THR A 87 -4.92 -7.31 8.89
N SER A 88 -5.05 -5.99 8.96
CA SER A 88 -6.19 -5.25 8.42
C SER A 88 -6.34 -5.46 6.92
N LEU A 89 -5.24 -5.37 6.17
CA LEU A 89 -5.21 -5.59 4.74
C LEU A 89 -5.64 -7.02 4.37
N CYS A 90 -5.10 -8.03 5.06
CA CYS A 90 -5.48 -9.43 4.85
C CYS A 90 -6.97 -9.67 5.14
N ARG A 91 -7.50 -9.10 6.22
CA ARG A 91 -8.93 -9.22 6.59
C ARG A 91 -9.83 -8.59 5.54
N THR A 92 -9.53 -7.35 5.13
CA THR A 92 -10.30 -6.64 4.12
C THR A 92 -10.32 -7.39 2.79
N ILE A 93 -9.17 -7.88 2.31
CA ILE A 93 -9.08 -8.67 1.08
C ILE A 93 -9.86 -9.97 1.20
N SER A 94 -9.70 -10.70 2.31
CA SER A 94 -10.42 -11.96 2.52
C SER A 94 -11.93 -11.76 2.55
N ALA A 95 -12.41 -10.74 3.26
CA ALA A 95 -13.83 -10.42 3.32
C ALA A 95 -14.38 -10.01 1.94
N ALA A 96 -13.65 -9.22 1.17
CA ALA A 96 -14.04 -8.85 -0.21
C ALA A 96 -14.12 -10.08 -1.13
N GLN A 97 -13.17 -11.01 -1.02
CA GLN A 97 -13.18 -12.25 -1.79
C GLN A 97 -14.35 -13.17 -1.41
N LEU A 98 -14.67 -13.29 -0.12
CA LEU A 98 -15.79 -14.09 0.37
C LEU A 98 -17.16 -13.48 0.02
N ALA A 99 -17.27 -12.15 -0.03
CA ALA A 99 -18.50 -11.46 -0.41
C ALA A 99 -18.77 -11.48 -1.92
N GLY A 100 -17.73 -11.74 -2.71
CA GLY A 100 -17.79 -11.72 -4.18
C GLY A 100 -17.97 -13.11 -4.79
N GLU A 101 -17.83 -13.14 -6.11
CA GLU A 101 -17.71 -14.36 -6.91
C GLU A 101 -16.23 -14.63 -7.21
N LYS A 102 -15.92 -15.83 -7.66
CA LYS A 102 -14.56 -16.18 -8.11
C LYS A 102 -14.05 -15.14 -9.13
N THR A 103 -12.89 -14.58 -8.87
CA THR A 103 -12.24 -13.52 -9.68
C THR A 103 -12.94 -12.14 -9.67
N LYS A 104 -14.04 -11.97 -8.94
CA LYS A 104 -14.80 -10.71 -8.84
C LYS A 104 -15.06 -10.38 -7.37
N PRO A 105 -14.04 -9.97 -6.61
CA PRO A 105 -14.23 -9.59 -5.21
C PRO A 105 -15.18 -8.40 -5.09
N LYS A 106 -15.98 -8.39 -4.02
CA LYS A 106 -16.84 -7.25 -3.68
C LYS A 106 -16.17 -6.46 -2.56
N ALA A 107 -15.34 -5.49 -2.93
CA ALA A 107 -14.75 -4.55 -2.01
C ALA A 107 -15.57 -3.25 -2.03
N THR A 108 -15.90 -2.73 -0.85
CA THR A 108 -16.55 -1.42 -0.67
C THR A 108 -15.75 -0.61 0.34
N PHE A 109 -16.00 0.69 0.38
CA PHE A 109 -15.36 1.55 1.38
C PHE A 109 -15.78 1.18 2.80
N GLU A 110 -17.02 0.78 3.01
CA GLU A 110 -17.54 0.36 4.32
C GLU A 110 -16.75 -0.85 4.84
N LEU A 111 -16.50 -1.85 3.98
CA LEU A 111 -15.71 -3.02 4.33
C LEU A 111 -14.26 -2.64 4.71
N LEU A 112 -13.67 -1.68 4.00
CA LEU A 112 -12.36 -1.14 4.35
C LEU A 112 -12.40 -0.40 5.69
N ALA A 113 -13.45 0.38 5.95
CA ALA A 113 -13.62 1.16 7.17
C ALA A 113 -13.84 0.31 8.42
N GLU A 114 -14.23 -0.95 8.30
CA GLU A 114 -14.32 -1.89 9.43
C GLU A 114 -12.94 -2.23 10.02
N ASN A 115 -11.89 -2.20 9.22
CA ASN A 115 -10.53 -2.60 9.63
C ASN A 115 -9.45 -1.60 9.16
N PRO A 116 -9.55 -0.31 9.50
CA PRO A 116 -8.63 0.71 8.97
C PRO A 116 -7.29 0.77 9.68
N ALA A 117 -7.17 0.11 10.86
CA ALA A 117 -6.03 0.27 11.75
C ALA A 117 -4.71 -0.14 11.09
N GLY A 118 -3.71 0.73 11.19
CA GLY A 118 -2.37 0.49 10.66
C GLY A 118 -2.26 0.59 9.12
N LEU A 119 -3.28 1.12 8.44
CA LEU A 119 -3.25 1.36 6.99
C LEU A 119 -2.96 2.81 6.65
N PHE A 120 -2.25 3.03 5.55
CA PHE A 120 -2.27 4.26 4.78
C PHE A 120 -3.07 4.03 3.50
N ALA A 121 -3.98 4.96 3.19
CA ALA A 121 -4.69 4.99 1.91
C ALA A 121 -4.07 6.08 1.03
N LEU A 122 -3.69 5.71 -0.18
CA LEU A 122 -3.30 6.65 -1.23
C LEU A 122 -4.50 6.91 -2.13
N THR A 123 -4.49 8.05 -2.82
CA THR A 123 -5.59 8.44 -3.73
C THR A 123 -5.72 7.53 -4.95
N GLY A 124 -4.74 6.64 -5.13
CA GLY A 124 -4.70 5.69 -6.23
C GLY A 124 -4.26 6.31 -7.56
N CYS A 125 -4.41 5.52 -8.61
CA CYS A 125 -4.10 5.89 -9.98
C CYS A 125 -5.22 6.73 -10.61
N ALA A 126 -5.15 6.92 -11.93
CA ALA A 126 -6.17 7.65 -12.70
C ALA A 126 -7.61 7.11 -12.54
N HIS A 127 -7.77 5.88 -12.08
CA HIS A 127 -9.06 5.21 -11.86
C HIS A 127 -9.62 5.39 -10.44
N GLY A 128 -8.88 6.03 -9.53
CA GLY A 128 -9.34 6.36 -8.19
C GLY A 128 -10.39 7.46 -8.15
N ALA A 129 -11.20 7.52 -7.07
CA ALA A 129 -12.28 8.49 -6.91
C ALA A 129 -11.79 9.94 -6.98
N VAL A 130 -10.69 10.25 -6.28
CA VAL A 130 -10.13 11.62 -6.24
C VAL A 130 -9.65 12.08 -7.62
N PRO A 131 -8.74 11.36 -8.32
CA PRO A 131 -8.28 11.78 -9.64
C PRO A 131 -9.40 11.86 -10.68
N ARG A 132 -10.40 10.98 -10.63
CA ARG A 132 -11.56 11.04 -11.54
C ARG A 132 -12.41 12.28 -11.30
N ALA A 133 -12.70 12.61 -10.04
CA ALA A 133 -13.48 13.79 -9.69
C ALA A 133 -12.76 15.09 -10.10
N VAL A 134 -11.45 15.18 -9.85
CA VAL A 134 -10.63 16.32 -10.29
C VAL A 134 -10.66 16.49 -11.81
N ARG A 135 -10.51 15.41 -12.58
CA ARG A 135 -10.58 15.48 -14.06
C ARG A 135 -11.96 15.87 -14.57
N ALA A 136 -13.02 15.52 -13.82
CA ALA A 136 -14.37 15.95 -14.16
C ALA A 136 -14.68 17.40 -13.74
N GLY A 137 -13.77 18.10 -13.06
CA GLY A 137 -13.99 19.43 -12.51
C GLY A 137 -14.85 19.47 -11.24
N ASP A 138 -15.20 18.30 -10.68
CA ASP A 138 -16.03 18.14 -9.49
C ASP A 138 -15.14 18.14 -8.23
N LEU A 139 -14.78 19.33 -7.78
CA LEU A 139 -13.89 19.50 -6.63
C LEU A 139 -14.56 19.13 -5.30
N ASP A 140 -15.88 19.23 -5.20
CA ASP A 140 -16.58 18.88 -3.97
C ASP A 140 -16.59 17.36 -3.78
N ARG A 141 -16.87 16.62 -4.85
CA ARG A 141 -16.73 15.16 -4.84
C ARG A 141 -15.28 14.71 -4.61
N ALA A 142 -14.30 15.44 -5.13
CA ALA A 142 -12.89 15.16 -4.85
C ALA A 142 -12.54 15.33 -3.37
N ARG A 143 -13.04 16.40 -2.74
CA ARG A 143 -12.86 16.66 -1.29
C ARG A 143 -13.54 15.59 -0.43
N GLU A 144 -14.76 15.19 -0.77
CA GLU A 144 -15.48 14.12 -0.08
C GLU A 144 -14.70 12.79 -0.15
N ALA A 145 -14.28 12.40 -1.34
CA ALA A 145 -13.49 11.18 -1.53
C ALA A 145 -12.18 11.23 -0.74
N LEU A 146 -11.49 12.38 -0.73
CA LEU A 146 -10.26 12.57 0.03
C LEU A 146 -10.51 12.48 1.55
N ALA A 147 -11.60 13.05 2.05
CA ALA A 147 -11.97 12.96 3.46
C ALA A 147 -12.25 11.51 3.89
N ARG A 148 -12.94 10.72 3.06
CA ARG A 148 -13.15 9.28 3.28
C ARG A 148 -11.82 8.52 3.35
N LEU A 149 -10.90 8.74 2.41
CA LEU A 149 -9.58 8.10 2.44
C LEU A 149 -8.75 8.54 3.65
N GLY A 150 -8.86 9.82 4.03
CA GLY A 150 -8.21 10.37 5.22
C GLY A 150 -8.64 9.66 6.51
N SER A 151 -9.91 9.28 6.62
CA SER A 151 -10.42 8.55 7.79
C SER A 151 -9.78 7.16 7.96
N VAL A 152 -9.45 6.48 6.85
CA VAL A 152 -8.71 5.21 6.87
C VAL A 152 -7.30 5.41 7.41
N SER A 153 -6.59 6.42 6.91
CA SER A 153 -5.22 6.73 7.35
C SER A 153 -5.16 7.23 8.80
N ALA A 154 -6.21 7.90 9.29
CA ALA A 154 -6.33 8.38 10.67
C ALA A 154 -6.70 7.26 11.67
N GLY A 155 -7.34 6.19 11.24
CA GLY A 155 -7.74 5.05 12.08
C GLY A 155 -6.59 4.29 12.75
N GLY A 156 -5.34 4.66 12.45
CA GLY A 156 -4.13 4.16 13.11
C GLY A 156 -3.58 5.07 14.21
N SER A 157 -4.17 6.22 14.48
CA SER A 157 -3.70 7.17 15.51
C SER A 157 -4.71 7.36 16.63
N THR A 158 -4.60 6.56 17.68
CA THR A 158 -4.93 7.05 19.01
C THR A 158 -3.89 8.11 19.37
N SER A 159 -4.30 9.38 19.33
CA SER A 159 -3.54 10.55 19.80
C SER A 159 -2.17 10.83 19.15
N SER A 160 -2.17 11.54 18.03
CA SER A 160 -1.21 12.63 17.75
C SER A 160 -1.60 13.37 16.47
N SER A 161 -1.49 14.70 16.53
CA SER A 161 -1.78 15.67 15.47
C SER A 161 -1.08 15.35 14.15
N PRO A 162 -1.61 15.81 12.97
CA PRO A 162 -0.96 15.61 11.70
C PRO A 162 0.33 16.44 11.64
N THR A 163 1.43 15.85 12.01
CA THR A 163 2.74 16.41 11.79
C THR A 163 3.26 15.89 10.47
N THR A 164 3.47 16.77 9.53
CA THR A 164 4.26 16.51 8.33
C THR A 164 5.66 16.08 8.77
N SER A 165 5.88 14.78 8.91
CA SER A 165 7.19 14.25 9.30
C SER A 165 8.09 14.23 8.09
N THR A 166 8.98 15.20 8.01
CA THR A 166 10.20 15.13 7.20
C THR A 166 10.98 13.89 7.62
N LEU A 167 11.12 12.92 6.73
CA LEU A 167 11.90 11.70 6.97
C LEU A 167 13.38 12.05 7.11
N THR A 168 13.84 12.23 8.35
CA THR A 168 15.27 12.36 8.66
C THR A 168 15.83 10.97 8.96
N ARG A 169 16.83 10.57 8.20
CA ARG A 169 17.55 9.29 8.32
C ARG A 169 18.39 9.25 9.61
N PRO A 170 18.28 8.23 10.49
CA PRO A 170 19.30 7.99 11.50
C PRO A 170 20.52 7.30 10.85
N ARG A 171 21.70 7.87 11.13
CA ARG A 171 22.99 7.26 10.78
C ARG A 171 23.24 6.02 11.64
N SER A 172 23.72 4.96 10.98
CA SER A 172 24.39 3.76 11.53
C SER A 172 23.69 3.02 12.67
N ALA A 173 23.02 1.92 12.33
CA ALA A 173 22.82 0.80 13.24
C ALA A 173 23.14 -0.51 12.50
N THR A 174 24.07 -1.26 13.04
CA THR A 174 24.50 -2.59 12.62
C THR A 174 23.29 -3.55 12.61
N PRO A 175 23.08 -4.39 11.59
CA PRO A 175 21.91 -5.27 11.54
C PRO A 175 22.09 -6.42 12.53
N SER A 176 21.31 -6.43 13.61
CA SER A 176 21.14 -7.62 14.43
C SER A 176 20.22 -8.61 13.70
N ARG A 177 20.64 -9.88 13.67
CA ARG A 177 19.87 -11.01 13.14
C ARG A 177 18.53 -11.14 13.87
N ARG A 178 17.46 -10.54 13.35
CA ARG A 178 16.07 -10.76 13.80
C ARG A 178 15.14 -10.73 12.60
N SER A 179 14.22 -11.69 12.56
CA SER A 179 13.01 -11.84 11.74
C SER A 179 13.05 -11.25 10.31
N PRO A 180 12.71 -12.02 9.27
CA PRO A 180 12.60 -11.52 7.90
C PRO A 180 11.55 -10.40 7.72
N TRP A 181 10.68 -10.21 8.70
CA TRP A 181 9.62 -9.23 8.71
C TRP A 181 10.03 -8.01 9.56
N ARG A 182 10.85 -7.13 9.02
CA ARG A 182 11.04 -5.81 9.62
C ARG A 182 10.00 -4.87 9.02
N TRP A 183 8.98 -4.59 9.79
CA TRP A 183 8.11 -3.45 9.53
C TRP A 183 8.97 -2.18 9.63
N ALA A 184 8.82 -1.27 8.67
CA ALA A 184 9.39 0.06 8.79
C ALA A 184 8.71 0.75 9.98
N SER A 185 9.26 0.60 11.19
CA SER A 185 8.82 1.41 12.32
C SER A 185 9.18 2.85 12.00
N ALA A 186 8.17 3.68 11.76
CA ALA A 186 8.32 5.11 11.88
C ALA A 186 8.71 5.37 13.35
N ALA A 187 9.97 5.73 13.56
CA ALA A 187 10.42 6.18 14.87
C ALA A 187 9.74 7.51 15.18
N SER A 188 9.23 7.59 16.37
CA SER A 188 8.76 8.78 17.08
C SER A 188 9.77 9.92 17.00
#